data_465cd95177835e49e328f817309c3786
#
_entry.id   465cd95177835e49e328f817309c3786
#
_cell.length_a   1.000
_cell.length_b   1.000
_cell.length_c   1.000
_cell.angle_alpha   90.00
_cell.angle_beta   90.00
_cell.angle_gamma   90.00
#
_symmetry.space_group_name_H-M   'P 1'
#
loop_
_entity.id
_entity.type
_entity.pdbx_description
1 polymer ?
#
loop_
_entity_poly.entity_id
_entity_poly.type
_entity_poly.pdbx_seq_one_letter_code
_entity_poly.pdbx_strand_id
1 'polypeptide(L)'
;LASTAATPLVKPARKPPLPALTGIRTLLAFNIVLFHFTPPYLGPVRPFVEHGFVFVNVFFLISGFVLSYNYFDRGRNLVKRDFWMARFSRLYPVYLLVLLISLPMLQLEWHSRSPTEFWQGLILTPLLLQGWSPSLATFWNTVAWTLSCEMAFYLLFPWLILLPWPRKPSRLILTILVFWVIDLIPAVLYLVLNPDHLSGPVDRYTSTTFIRFFKYTPLPYAPTFLSGIALSRLQLTTVLSERRRMLIAAAALSGLGLFFFLTSERVPYLILHGGLLLPLFAAMVFGLSGRHVISRIFSWGPLLLVGESSYCLYLLHFNVYLLIHNHHLPERLHVAAFDPWISYAALIAISVVIYKFFENPVRRAILDRFPPSSRQKAA
;
A
#
# COMPACT_ATOMS: atom_id res chain seq x y z
N LEU A 1 -27.81 17.51 -47.89
CA LEU A 1 -27.20 16.41 -47.19
C LEU A 1 -25.84 16.87 -46.67
N ALA A 2 -25.81 17.46 -45.46
CA ALA A 2 -24.58 17.86 -44.78
C ALA A 2 -24.00 16.66 -44.05
N SER A 3 -22.82 16.18 -44.49
CA SER A 3 -22.04 15.17 -43.83
C SER A 3 -21.51 15.75 -42.51
N THR A 4 -22.05 15.30 -41.39
CA THR A 4 -21.45 15.53 -40.06
C THR A 4 -20.20 14.70 -39.93
N ALA A 5 -19.07 15.28 -40.30
CA ALA A 5 -17.76 14.66 -40.01
C ALA A 5 -17.59 14.49 -38.49
N ALA A 6 -17.58 13.27 -38.03
CA ALA A 6 -17.30 12.94 -36.64
C ALA A 6 -15.89 13.44 -36.25
N THR A 7 -15.85 14.40 -35.34
CA THR A 7 -14.60 14.92 -34.79
C THR A 7 -13.76 13.73 -34.21
N PRO A 8 -12.51 13.50 -34.64
CA PRO A 8 -11.71 12.39 -34.14
C PRO A 8 -11.53 12.54 -32.63
N LEU A 9 -11.88 11.50 -31.88
CA LEU A 9 -11.64 11.41 -30.44
C LEU A 9 -10.13 11.53 -30.18
N VAL A 10 -9.67 12.73 -29.83
CA VAL A 10 -8.29 12.97 -29.41
C VAL A 10 -8.03 12.09 -28.19
N LYS A 11 -7.16 11.08 -28.33
CA LYS A 11 -6.71 10.27 -27.20
C LYS A 11 -6.11 11.23 -26.17
N PRO A 12 -6.59 11.22 -24.90
CA PRO A 12 -6.04 12.10 -23.89
C PRO A 12 -4.53 11.85 -23.76
N ALA A 13 -3.75 12.91 -23.78
CA ALA A 13 -2.30 12.85 -23.68
C ALA A 13 -1.89 12.06 -22.41
N ARG A 14 -0.95 11.14 -22.58
CA ARG A 14 -0.47 10.31 -21.46
C ARG A 14 0.20 11.21 -20.44
N LYS A 15 -0.25 11.19 -19.18
CA LYS A 15 0.35 11.98 -18.11
C LYS A 15 1.81 11.55 -17.87
N PRO A 16 2.70 12.49 -17.48
CA PRO A 16 4.08 12.17 -17.17
C PRO A 16 4.22 11.08 -16.12
N PRO A 17 5.16 10.16 -16.24
CA PRO A 17 5.43 9.17 -15.20
C PRO A 17 5.97 9.85 -13.93
N LEU A 18 5.74 9.22 -12.78
CA LEU A 18 6.17 9.69 -11.46
C LEU A 18 7.13 8.65 -10.83
N PRO A 19 8.34 8.47 -11.40
CA PRO A 19 9.24 7.37 -11.02
C PRO A 19 9.69 7.45 -9.56
N ALA A 20 9.84 8.64 -8.98
CA ALA A 20 10.21 8.80 -7.57
C ALA A 20 9.19 8.16 -6.61
N LEU A 21 7.89 8.14 -6.98
CA LEU A 21 6.87 7.42 -6.20
C LEU A 21 7.01 5.90 -6.30
N THR A 22 7.60 5.39 -7.36
CA THR A 22 7.96 3.98 -7.45
C THR A 22 9.18 3.67 -6.58
N GLY A 23 10.22 4.50 -6.68
CA GLY A 23 11.46 4.27 -5.92
C GLY A 23 11.30 4.42 -4.41
N ILE A 24 10.50 5.38 -3.91
CA ILE A 24 10.25 5.50 -2.46
C ILE A 24 9.58 4.25 -1.89
N ARG A 25 8.74 3.56 -2.67
CA ARG A 25 8.10 2.30 -2.25
C ARG A 25 9.11 1.22 -1.89
N THR A 26 10.31 1.24 -2.46
CA THR A 26 11.41 0.34 -2.06
C THR A 26 11.75 0.51 -0.59
N LEU A 27 11.99 1.75 -0.15
CA LEU A 27 12.35 2.02 1.24
C LEU A 27 11.20 1.72 2.20
N LEU A 28 9.96 2.07 1.80
CA LEU A 28 8.78 1.83 2.60
C LEU A 28 8.51 0.31 2.76
N ALA A 29 8.57 -0.45 1.67
CA ALA A 29 8.37 -1.90 1.71
C ALA A 29 9.48 -2.60 2.49
N PHE A 30 10.73 -2.20 2.30
CA PHE A 30 11.86 -2.76 3.04
C PHE A 30 11.78 -2.44 4.53
N ASN A 31 11.36 -1.23 4.91
CA ASN A 31 11.14 -0.91 6.32
C ASN A 31 10.04 -1.79 6.94
N ILE A 32 8.97 -2.14 6.20
CA ILE A 32 7.94 -3.07 6.69
C ILE A 32 8.54 -4.48 6.91
N VAL A 33 9.46 -4.93 6.06
CA VAL A 33 10.20 -6.18 6.29
C VAL A 33 10.99 -6.11 7.58
N LEU A 34 11.77 -5.03 7.77
CA LEU A 34 12.55 -4.81 9.00
C LEU A 34 11.66 -4.71 10.24
N PHE A 35 10.48 -4.11 10.13
CA PHE A 35 9.51 -4.01 11.22
C PHE A 35 9.01 -5.39 11.68
N HIS A 36 8.73 -6.30 10.75
CA HIS A 36 8.24 -7.64 11.10
C HIS A 36 9.36 -8.54 11.64
N PHE A 37 10.56 -8.38 11.11
CA PHE A 37 11.74 -9.20 11.43
C PHE A 37 12.91 -8.28 11.80
N THR A 38 12.75 -7.60 12.92
CA THR A 38 13.67 -6.55 13.38
C THR A 38 15.07 -7.11 13.64
N PRO A 39 16.11 -6.58 12.98
CA PRO A 39 17.50 -6.98 13.27
C PRO A 39 17.89 -6.66 14.72
N PRO A 40 18.79 -7.43 15.35
CA PRO A 40 19.18 -7.24 16.75
C PRO A 40 19.87 -5.90 17.01
N TYR A 41 20.60 -5.37 16.01
CA TYR A 41 21.40 -4.14 16.16
C TYR A 41 20.97 -3.09 15.14
N LEU A 42 20.18 -2.11 15.58
CA LEU A 42 19.66 -1.03 14.74
C LEU A 42 20.24 0.35 15.08
N GLY A 43 20.86 0.49 16.26
CA GLY A 43 21.38 1.79 16.71
C GLY A 43 20.32 2.91 16.61
N PRO A 44 20.70 4.10 16.13
CA PRO A 44 19.81 5.26 16.06
C PRO A 44 18.61 5.09 15.12
N VAL A 45 18.63 4.14 14.17
CA VAL A 45 17.51 3.95 13.21
C VAL A 45 16.39 3.08 13.79
N ARG A 46 16.55 2.56 15.00
CA ARG A 46 15.57 1.70 15.68
C ARG A 46 14.15 2.29 15.72
N PRO A 47 13.93 3.55 16.14
CA PRO A 47 12.57 4.12 16.18
C PRO A 47 11.90 4.14 14.80
N PHE A 48 12.67 4.37 13.74
CA PHE A 48 12.15 4.36 12.37
C PHE A 48 11.72 2.95 11.93
N VAL A 49 12.45 1.91 12.33
CA VAL A 49 12.13 0.52 11.99
C VAL A 49 10.96 -0.01 12.82
N GLU A 50 10.95 0.23 14.13
CA GLU A 50 9.89 -0.26 15.03
C GLU A 50 8.51 0.35 14.75
N HIS A 51 8.48 1.50 14.06
CA HIS A 51 7.24 2.13 13.59
C HIS A 51 6.92 1.86 12.10
N GLY A 52 7.53 0.85 11.50
CA GLY A 52 7.34 0.50 10.09
C GLY A 52 5.89 0.23 9.68
N PHE A 53 5.02 -0.14 10.61
CA PHE A 53 3.59 -0.34 10.37
C PHE A 53 2.88 0.90 9.83
N VAL A 54 3.33 2.12 10.15
CA VAL A 54 2.70 3.37 9.68
C VAL A 54 2.83 3.55 8.17
N PHE A 55 3.83 2.91 7.53
CA PHE A 55 4.04 3.02 6.09
C PHE A 55 2.99 2.29 5.25
N VAL A 56 2.17 1.43 5.85
CA VAL A 56 1.00 0.88 5.19
C VAL A 56 0.03 1.99 4.76
N ASN A 57 -0.14 3.04 5.59
CA ASN A 57 -0.94 4.21 5.23
C ASN A 57 -0.41 4.92 3.97
N VAL A 58 0.92 4.98 3.80
CA VAL A 58 1.52 5.58 2.59
C VAL A 58 1.15 4.79 1.34
N PHE A 59 1.10 3.45 1.41
CA PHE A 59 0.70 2.63 0.28
C PHE A 59 -0.75 2.88 -0.11
N PHE A 60 -1.67 3.00 0.84
CA PHE A 60 -3.07 3.36 0.55
C PHE A 60 -3.20 4.77 -0.03
N LEU A 61 -2.45 5.74 0.52
CA LEU A 61 -2.39 7.11 -0.01
C LEU A 61 -1.87 7.13 -1.45
N ILE A 62 -0.74 6.45 -1.73
CA ILE A 62 -0.16 6.35 -3.08
C ILE A 62 -1.12 5.62 -4.02
N SER A 63 -1.84 4.60 -3.55
CA SER A 63 -2.81 3.86 -4.36
C SER A 63 -3.95 4.78 -4.82
N GLY A 64 -4.58 5.52 -3.90
CA GLY A 64 -5.60 6.53 -4.25
C GLY A 64 -5.06 7.62 -5.17
N PHE A 65 -3.84 8.10 -4.90
CA PHE A 65 -3.17 9.11 -5.71
C PHE A 65 -2.90 8.64 -7.15
N VAL A 66 -2.25 7.49 -7.32
CA VAL A 66 -1.85 6.97 -8.64
C VAL A 66 -3.08 6.57 -9.47
N LEU A 67 -4.10 6.00 -8.86
CA LEU A 67 -5.34 5.68 -9.56
C LEU A 67 -6.04 6.96 -10.04
N SER A 68 -6.21 7.93 -9.16
CA SER A 68 -6.81 9.21 -9.52
C SER A 68 -5.98 9.94 -10.57
N TYR A 69 -4.64 9.97 -10.44
CA TYR A 69 -3.75 10.58 -11.41
C TYR A 69 -3.95 10.01 -12.81
N ASN A 70 -4.12 8.71 -12.95
CA ASN A 70 -4.23 8.06 -14.26
C ASN A 70 -5.66 8.00 -14.81
N TYR A 71 -6.69 7.97 -13.96
CA TYR A 71 -8.04 7.64 -14.39
C TYR A 71 -9.08 8.73 -14.14
N PHE A 72 -8.80 9.73 -13.29
CA PHE A 72 -9.79 10.73 -12.90
C PHE A 72 -10.44 11.45 -14.08
N ASP A 73 -9.64 11.87 -15.09
CA ASP A 73 -10.15 12.62 -16.26
C ASP A 73 -11.08 11.79 -17.15
N ARG A 74 -11.10 10.48 -16.96
CA ARG A 74 -12.06 9.63 -17.68
C ARG A 74 -13.47 9.78 -17.14
N GLY A 75 -13.65 10.14 -15.87
CA GLY A 75 -14.93 10.39 -15.24
C GLY A 75 -15.95 9.28 -15.56
N ARG A 76 -17.12 9.67 -16.07
CA ARG A 76 -18.19 8.74 -16.50
C ARG A 76 -17.80 7.84 -17.68
N ASN A 77 -16.78 8.22 -18.46
CA ASN A 77 -16.27 7.44 -19.59
C ASN A 77 -15.29 6.35 -19.17
N LEU A 78 -15.03 6.17 -17.86
CA LEU A 78 -14.22 5.07 -17.37
C LEU A 78 -14.97 3.75 -17.56
N VAL A 79 -14.45 2.90 -18.45
CA VAL A 79 -14.96 1.53 -18.63
C VAL A 79 -14.56 0.70 -17.42
N LYS A 80 -15.51 0.42 -16.53
CA LYS A 80 -15.28 -0.25 -15.23
C LYS A 80 -14.63 -1.62 -15.41
N ARG A 81 -15.12 -2.42 -16.39
CA ARG A 81 -14.54 -3.74 -16.69
C ARG A 81 -13.05 -3.64 -17.01
N ASP A 82 -12.66 -2.72 -17.87
CA ASP A 82 -11.25 -2.55 -18.29
C ASP A 82 -10.39 -2.10 -17.11
N PHE A 83 -10.93 -1.22 -16.25
CA PHE A 83 -10.28 -0.78 -15.03
C PHE A 83 -10.06 -1.96 -14.06
N TRP A 84 -11.13 -2.70 -13.74
CA TRP A 84 -11.02 -3.82 -12.80
C TRP A 84 -10.15 -4.94 -13.34
N MET A 85 -10.24 -5.26 -14.64
CA MET A 85 -9.37 -6.25 -15.25
C MET A 85 -7.88 -5.87 -15.17
N ALA A 86 -7.57 -4.58 -15.36
CA ALA A 86 -6.21 -4.07 -15.21
C ALA A 86 -5.69 -4.14 -13.76
N ARG A 87 -6.57 -4.06 -12.75
CA ARG A 87 -6.20 -4.23 -11.33
C ARG A 87 -6.10 -5.69 -10.96
N PHE A 88 -7.08 -6.49 -11.33
CA PHE A 88 -7.10 -7.94 -11.13
C PHE A 88 -5.85 -8.61 -11.72
N SER A 89 -5.54 -8.34 -12.99
CA SER A 89 -4.37 -8.92 -13.66
C SER A 89 -3.03 -8.57 -13.03
N ARG A 90 -2.97 -7.47 -12.27
CA ARG A 90 -1.78 -7.04 -11.55
C ARG A 90 -1.64 -7.71 -10.18
N LEU A 91 -2.74 -7.85 -9.43
CA LEU A 91 -2.69 -8.26 -8.03
C LEU A 91 -2.92 -9.76 -7.86
N TYR A 92 -4.00 -10.26 -8.45
CA TYR A 92 -4.55 -11.55 -8.10
C TYR A 92 -3.65 -12.75 -8.45
N PRO A 93 -2.95 -12.80 -9.61
CA PRO A 93 -2.08 -13.92 -9.92
C PRO A 93 -0.93 -14.10 -8.94
N VAL A 94 -0.25 -13.01 -8.56
CA VAL A 94 0.83 -13.06 -7.57
C VAL A 94 0.28 -13.42 -6.19
N TYR A 95 -0.88 -12.90 -5.83
CA TYR A 95 -1.54 -13.25 -4.58
C TYR A 95 -1.79 -14.76 -4.47
N LEU A 96 -2.38 -15.37 -5.51
CA LEU A 96 -2.59 -16.82 -5.53
C LEU A 96 -1.28 -17.61 -5.46
N LEU A 97 -0.24 -17.18 -6.19
CA LEU A 97 1.08 -17.80 -6.12
C LEU A 97 1.62 -17.77 -4.68
N VAL A 98 1.49 -16.63 -4.00
CA VAL A 98 1.96 -16.50 -2.62
C VAL A 98 1.14 -17.34 -1.66
N LEU A 99 -0.18 -17.48 -1.84
CA LEU A 99 -0.97 -18.41 -1.05
C LEU A 99 -0.50 -19.87 -1.25
N LEU A 100 -0.18 -20.28 -2.49
CA LEU A 100 0.37 -21.60 -2.78
C LEU A 100 1.73 -21.83 -2.11
N ILE A 101 2.64 -20.86 -2.17
CA ILE A 101 3.93 -20.90 -1.46
C ILE A 101 3.71 -21.00 0.06
N SER A 102 2.65 -20.38 0.56
CA SER A 102 2.30 -20.31 1.99
C SER A 102 1.43 -21.47 2.48
N LEU A 103 1.19 -22.52 1.67
CA LEU A 103 0.41 -23.70 2.09
C LEU A 103 0.86 -24.30 3.44
N PRO A 104 2.17 -24.39 3.75
CA PRO A 104 2.60 -24.89 5.05
C PRO A 104 2.06 -24.10 6.25
N MET A 105 1.73 -22.82 6.07
CA MET A 105 1.15 -21.98 7.14
C MET A 105 -0.26 -22.43 7.53
N LEU A 106 -0.99 -23.12 6.66
CA LEU A 106 -2.33 -23.66 6.98
C LEU A 106 -2.29 -24.68 8.12
N GLN A 107 -1.17 -25.37 8.30
CA GLN A 107 -1.02 -26.28 9.43
C GLN A 107 -1.06 -25.53 10.76
N LEU A 108 -0.41 -24.36 10.84
CA LEU A 108 -0.45 -23.50 12.04
C LEU A 108 -1.86 -22.96 12.28
N GLU A 109 -2.54 -22.52 11.22
CA GLU A 109 -3.92 -22.04 11.31
C GLU A 109 -4.89 -23.14 11.79
N TRP A 110 -4.71 -24.39 11.31
CA TRP A 110 -5.50 -25.54 11.74
C TRP A 110 -5.39 -25.82 13.25
N HIS A 111 -4.19 -25.71 13.80
CA HIS A 111 -3.97 -25.97 15.23
C HIS A 111 -4.30 -24.80 16.16
N SER A 112 -4.38 -23.58 15.60
CA SER A 112 -4.58 -22.36 16.41
C SER A 112 -6.02 -21.82 16.39
N ARG A 113 -6.89 -22.34 15.52
CA ARG A 113 -8.24 -21.83 15.32
C ARG A 113 -9.32 -22.88 15.54
N SER A 114 -10.55 -22.41 15.78
CA SER A 114 -11.71 -23.30 15.73
C SER A 114 -11.92 -23.85 14.32
N PRO A 115 -12.53 -25.07 14.17
CA PRO A 115 -12.82 -25.62 12.84
C PRO A 115 -13.63 -24.65 11.96
N THR A 116 -14.61 -23.95 12.54
CA THR A 116 -15.43 -22.98 11.80
C THR A 116 -14.60 -21.83 11.27
N GLU A 117 -13.73 -21.21 12.09
CA GLU A 117 -12.85 -20.13 11.64
C GLU A 117 -11.87 -20.60 10.58
N PHE A 118 -11.34 -21.81 10.71
CA PHE A 118 -10.42 -22.37 9.72
C PHE A 118 -11.07 -22.49 8.33
N TRP A 119 -12.26 -23.11 8.26
CA TRP A 119 -12.96 -23.27 6.99
C TRP A 119 -13.45 -21.94 6.41
N GLN A 120 -13.91 -21.01 7.25
CA GLN A 120 -14.23 -19.66 6.82
C GLN A 120 -13.00 -18.94 6.27
N GLY A 121 -11.86 -19.01 6.96
CA GLY A 121 -10.60 -18.42 6.51
C GLY A 121 -10.12 -19.00 5.19
N LEU A 122 -10.23 -20.33 5.01
CA LEU A 122 -9.84 -21.02 3.79
C LEU A 122 -10.67 -20.57 2.56
N ILE A 123 -11.94 -20.23 2.76
CA ILE A 123 -12.82 -19.73 1.69
C ILE A 123 -12.62 -18.23 1.47
N LEU A 124 -12.60 -17.42 2.55
CA LEU A 124 -12.59 -15.96 2.44
C LEU A 124 -11.24 -15.42 1.97
N THR A 125 -10.13 -16.09 2.33
CA THR A 125 -8.79 -15.61 1.98
C THR A 125 -8.55 -15.60 0.47
N PRO A 126 -8.76 -16.68 -0.30
CA PRO A 126 -8.61 -16.62 -1.75
C PRO A 126 -9.50 -15.57 -2.42
N LEU A 127 -10.65 -15.25 -1.82
CA LEU A 127 -11.58 -14.25 -2.33
C LEU A 127 -11.22 -12.81 -1.94
N LEU A 128 -10.14 -12.60 -1.18
CA LEU A 128 -9.75 -11.30 -0.61
C LEU A 128 -10.83 -10.67 0.30
N LEU A 129 -11.61 -11.50 0.98
CA LEU A 129 -12.65 -11.10 1.91
C LEU A 129 -12.25 -11.22 3.37
N GLN A 130 -11.12 -11.88 3.69
CA GLN A 130 -10.65 -12.09 5.06
C GLN A 130 -10.45 -10.78 5.83
N GLY A 131 -10.04 -9.68 5.17
CA GLY A 131 -9.88 -8.37 5.81
C GLY A 131 -11.17 -7.70 6.27
N TRP A 132 -12.35 -8.27 5.94
CA TRP A 132 -13.64 -7.80 6.47
C TRP A 132 -14.01 -8.48 7.78
N SER A 133 -13.31 -9.54 8.17
CA SER A 133 -13.45 -10.22 9.45
C SER A 133 -12.24 -9.92 10.33
N PRO A 134 -12.39 -9.20 11.45
CA PRO A 134 -11.27 -8.90 12.34
C PRO A 134 -10.52 -10.16 12.80
N SER A 135 -11.22 -11.26 13.11
CA SER A 135 -10.60 -12.52 13.53
C SER A 135 -9.80 -13.20 12.41
N LEU A 136 -10.25 -13.11 11.14
CA LEU A 136 -9.67 -13.81 10.01
C LEU A 136 -8.70 -12.95 9.18
N ALA A 137 -8.58 -11.68 9.46
CA ALA A 137 -7.83 -10.72 8.63
C ALA A 137 -6.38 -11.15 8.33
N THR A 138 -5.75 -11.83 9.27
CA THR A 138 -4.36 -12.31 9.17
C THR A 138 -4.24 -13.79 8.81
N PHE A 139 -5.36 -14.45 8.46
CA PHE A 139 -5.40 -15.87 8.14
C PHE A 139 -4.54 -16.19 6.91
N TRP A 140 -3.80 -17.30 6.96
CA TRP A 140 -2.96 -17.88 5.90
C TRP A 140 -1.78 -17.00 5.47
N ASN A 141 -2.00 -15.73 5.17
CA ASN A 141 -0.94 -14.76 4.89
C ASN A 141 -1.15 -13.50 5.74
N THR A 142 -0.32 -13.34 6.76
CA THR A 142 -0.44 -12.32 7.80
C THR A 142 -0.60 -10.89 7.27
N VAL A 143 -0.03 -10.56 6.13
CA VAL A 143 -0.04 -9.19 5.58
C VAL A 143 -1.09 -8.98 4.49
N ALA A 144 -1.77 -10.04 4.05
CA ALA A 144 -2.70 -9.97 2.92
C ALA A 144 -4.03 -9.25 3.22
N TRP A 145 -4.31 -8.90 4.48
CA TRP A 145 -5.45 -8.05 4.83
C TRP A 145 -5.43 -6.70 4.07
N THR A 146 -4.24 -6.16 3.79
CA THR A 146 -4.09 -4.92 3.02
C THR A 146 -4.61 -5.05 1.59
N LEU A 147 -4.51 -6.26 0.99
CA LEU A 147 -5.08 -6.53 -0.33
C LEU A 147 -6.60 -6.57 -0.31
N SER A 148 -7.21 -7.06 0.79
CA SER A 148 -8.66 -6.96 0.98
C SER A 148 -9.10 -5.49 1.01
N CYS A 149 -8.34 -4.63 1.72
CA CYS A 149 -8.58 -3.19 1.74
C CYS A 149 -8.41 -2.58 0.34
N GLU A 150 -7.33 -2.91 -0.34
CA GLU A 150 -7.03 -2.41 -1.68
C GLU A 150 -8.10 -2.85 -2.70
N MET A 151 -8.54 -4.10 -2.63
CA MET A 151 -9.61 -4.62 -3.49
C MET A 151 -10.93 -3.88 -3.26
N ALA A 152 -11.30 -3.62 -1.99
CA ALA A 152 -12.47 -2.82 -1.66
C ALA A 152 -12.40 -1.42 -2.29
N PHE A 153 -11.24 -0.75 -2.19
CA PHE A 153 -11.03 0.56 -2.78
C PHE A 153 -11.05 0.53 -4.31
N TYR A 154 -10.49 -0.51 -4.92
CA TYR A 154 -10.52 -0.67 -6.38
C TYR A 154 -11.92 -0.96 -6.92
N LEU A 155 -12.70 -1.75 -6.18
CA LEU A 155 -14.10 -1.96 -6.53
C LEU A 155 -14.88 -0.65 -6.50
N LEU A 156 -14.69 0.19 -5.48
CA LEU A 156 -15.41 1.44 -5.30
C LEU A 156 -14.88 2.60 -6.16
N PHE A 157 -13.61 2.56 -6.58
CA PHE A 157 -12.93 3.66 -7.26
C PHE A 157 -13.69 4.28 -8.45
N PRO A 158 -14.33 3.50 -9.36
CA PRO A 158 -15.08 4.07 -10.48
C PRO A 158 -16.23 4.99 -10.08
N TRP A 159 -16.78 4.83 -8.89
CA TRP A 159 -17.82 5.70 -8.33
C TRP A 159 -17.21 6.84 -7.51
N LEU A 160 -16.12 6.58 -6.79
CA LEU A 160 -15.44 7.60 -5.99
C LEU A 160 -14.93 8.76 -6.84
N ILE A 161 -14.47 8.52 -8.07
CA ILE A 161 -14.04 9.60 -8.97
C ILE A 161 -15.19 10.47 -9.48
N LEU A 162 -16.44 10.01 -9.37
CA LEU A 162 -17.64 10.74 -9.78
C LEU A 162 -18.19 11.67 -8.68
N LEU A 163 -17.67 11.55 -7.46
CA LEU A 163 -18.05 12.44 -6.37
C LEU A 163 -17.70 13.92 -6.73
N PRO A 164 -18.41 14.91 -6.14
CA PRO A 164 -18.20 16.31 -6.42
C PRO A 164 -16.90 16.85 -5.77
N TRP A 165 -15.76 16.39 -6.26
CA TRP A 165 -14.46 16.80 -5.75
C TRP A 165 -14.22 18.31 -5.93
N PRO A 166 -13.66 19.00 -4.94
CA PRO A 166 -13.29 20.41 -5.05
C PRO A 166 -12.34 20.66 -6.23
N ARG A 167 -12.41 21.87 -6.78
CA ARG A 167 -11.51 22.31 -7.87
C ARG A 167 -10.43 23.28 -7.37
N LYS A 168 -10.72 24.03 -6.31
CA LYS A 168 -9.78 25.01 -5.75
C LYS A 168 -8.71 24.29 -4.88
N PRO A 169 -7.41 24.61 -5.04
CA PRO A 169 -6.34 23.98 -4.25
C PRO A 169 -6.56 24.07 -2.72
N SER A 170 -6.99 25.23 -2.21
CA SER A 170 -7.26 25.40 -0.78
C SER A 170 -8.35 24.47 -0.26
N ARG A 171 -9.43 24.25 -1.05
CA ARG A 171 -10.49 23.31 -0.66
C ARG A 171 -10.03 21.86 -0.73
N LEU A 172 -9.13 21.51 -1.65
CA LEU A 172 -8.53 20.17 -1.73
C LEU A 172 -7.63 19.90 -0.52
N ILE A 173 -6.83 20.90 -0.09
CA ILE A 173 -6.04 20.81 1.15
C ILE A 173 -6.98 20.63 2.35
N LEU A 174 -8.03 21.44 2.44
CA LEU A 174 -9.04 21.29 3.51
C LEU A 174 -9.67 19.89 3.50
N THR A 175 -9.98 19.34 2.33
CA THR A 175 -10.52 17.97 2.19
C THR A 175 -9.54 16.92 2.74
N ILE A 176 -8.25 17.05 2.44
CA ILE A 176 -7.21 16.15 3.00
C ILE A 176 -7.15 16.29 4.53
N LEU A 177 -7.20 17.52 5.07
CA LEU A 177 -7.20 17.74 6.51
C LEU A 177 -8.47 17.18 7.19
N VAL A 178 -9.63 17.31 6.56
CA VAL A 178 -10.87 16.70 7.05
C VAL A 178 -10.75 15.18 7.09
N PHE A 179 -10.26 14.55 6.02
CA PHE A 179 -10.04 13.10 6.02
C PHE A 179 -8.99 12.67 7.05
N TRP A 180 -7.94 13.46 7.27
CA TRP A 180 -6.98 13.21 8.33
C TRP A 180 -7.62 13.22 9.71
N VAL A 181 -8.48 14.19 10.01
CA VAL A 181 -9.24 14.21 11.28
C VAL A 181 -10.15 12.99 11.39
N ILE A 182 -10.84 12.62 10.31
CA ILE A 182 -11.71 11.42 10.27
C ILE A 182 -10.89 10.14 10.54
N ASP A 183 -9.68 10.01 10.00
CA ASP A 183 -8.77 8.88 10.26
C ASP A 183 -8.41 8.77 11.77
N LEU A 184 -8.24 9.91 12.46
CA LEU A 184 -7.86 9.93 13.87
C LEU A 184 -9.03 9.65 14.84
N ILE A 185 -10.27 9.99 14.44
CA ILE A 185 -11.44 9.87 15.32
C ILE A 185 -11.56 8.46 15.94
N PRO A 186 -11.51 7.34 15.20
CA PRO A 186 -11.66 6.01 15.78
C PRO A 186 -10.60 5.71 16.84
N ALA A 187 -9.35 6.08 16.58
CA ALA A 187 -8.24 5.85 17.51
C ALA A 187 -8.39 6.68 18.79
N VAL A 188 -8.75 7.96 18.66
CA VAL A 188 -9.00 8.84 19.80
C VAL A 188 -10.20 8.34 20.64
N LEU A 189 -11.31 8.01 19.99
CA LEU A 189 -12.49 7.48 20.67
C LEU A 189 -12.18 6.17 21.40
N TYR A 190 -11.42 5.26 20.79
CA TYR A 190 -11.02 4.03 21.44
C TYR A 190 -10.18 4.29 22.71
N LEU A 191 -9.19 5.19 22.64
CA LEU A 191 -8.33 5.51 23.78
C LEU A 191 -9.09 6.21 24.91
N VAL A 192 -10.08 7.04 24.58
CA VAL A 192 -10.91 7.76 25.59
C VAL A 192 -11.93 6.83 26.23
N LEU A 193 -12.61 6.01 25.44
CA LEU A 193 -13.69 5.15 25.90
C LEU A 193 -13.20 3.83 26.50
N ASN A 194 -12.02 3.37 26.12
CA ASN A 194 -11.43 2.08 26.51
C ASN A 194 -12.47 0.93 26.51
N PRO A 195 -13.12 0.62 25.37
CA PRO A 195 -14.26 -0.31 25.33
C PRO A 195 -13.88 -1.75 25.70
N ASP A 196 -12.60 -2.09 25.60
CA ASP A 196 -12.06 -3.42 25.95
C ASP A 196 -11.56 -3.48 27.40
N HIS A 197 -11.71 -2.40 28.18
CA HIS A 197 -11.27 -2.29 29.60
C HIS A 197 -9.81 -2.70 29.82
N LEU A 198 -8.92 -2.31 28.89
CA LEU A 198 -7.50 -2.63 29.00
C LEU A 198 -6.85 -1.86 30.14
N SER A 199 -6.07 -2.54 30.97
CA SER A 199 -5.33 -1.93 32.08
C SER A 199 -3.98 -1.34 31.67
N GLY A 200 -3.48 -1.66 30.47
CA GLY A 200 -2.20 -1.21 29.96
C GLY A 200 -2.32 -0.49 28.60
N PRO A 201 -1.20 0.08 28.12
CA PRO A 201 -1.19 0.74 26.82
C PRO A 201 -1.42 -0.26 25.68
N VAL A 202 -2.11 0.20 24.65
CA VAL A 202 -2.29 -0.57 23.41
C VAL A 202 -0.98 -0.56 22.63
N ASP A 203 -0.52 -1.75 22.23
CA ASP A 203 0.69 -1.96 21.46
C ASP A 203 0.43 -2.76 20.17
N ARG A 204 1.53 -3.14 19.49
CA ARG A 204 1.46 -3.95 18.27
C ARG A 204 0.90 -5.37 18.49
N TYR A 205 1.00 -5.91 19.69
CA TYR A 205 0.57 -7.27 20.05
C TYR A 205 -0.87 -7.31 20.60
N THR A 206 -1.41 -6.18 21.01
CA THR A 206 -2.78 -6.09 21.48
C THR A 206 -3.77 -6.50 20.40
N SER A 207 -4.64 -7.47 20.70
CA SER A 207 -5.44 -8.20 19.71
C SER A 207 -6.88 -8.41 20.13
N THR A 208 -7.55 -7.36 20.59
CA THR A 208 -9.01 -7.37 20.81
C THR A 208 -9.75 -7.23 19.48
N THR A 209 -11.05 -7.54 19.47
CA THR A 209 -11.87 -7.42 18.25
C THR A 209 -11.89 -6.00 17.71
N PHE A 210 -12.04 -4.98 18.56
CA PHE A 210 -12.02 -3.59 18.15
C PHE A 210 -10.66 -3.17 17.59
N ILE A 211 -9.57 -3.54 18.27
CA ILE A 211 -8.21 -3.22 17.79
C ILE A 211 -7.92 -3.92 16.47
N ARG A 212 -8.32 -5.17 16.31
CA ARG A 212 -8.18 -5.88 15.03
C ARG A 212 -9.02 -5.25 13.93
N PHE A 213 -10.23 -4.75 14.24
CA PHE A 213 -11.03 -3.99 13.31
C PHE A 213 -10.28 -2.74 12.81
N PHE A 214 -9.70 -1.95 13.71
CA PHE A 214 -8.93 -0.75 13.32
C PHE A 214 -7.65 -1.09 12.56
N LYS A 215 -6.98 -2.16 12.93
CA LYS A 215 -5.71 -2.56 12.29
C LYS A 215 -5.88 -3.15 10.90
N TYR A 216 -6.94 -3.90 10.62
CA TYR A 216 -6.94 -4.85 9.51
C TYR A 216 -8.13 -4.75 8.56
N THR A 217 -9.13 -3.91 8.85
CA THR A 217 -10.31 -3.81 7.99
C THR A 217 -10.26 -2.58 7.06
N PRO A 218 -11.00 -2.57 5.93
CA PRO A 218 -10.91 -1.49 4.94
C PRO A 218 -11.39 -0.12 5.42
N LEU A 219 -12.38 -0.09 6.33
CA LEU A 219 -13.06 1.17 6.70
C LEU A 219 -12.13 2.22 7.33
N PRO A 220 -11.25 1.87 8.29
CA PRO A 220 -10.32 2.82 8.89
C PRO A 220 -9.33 3.44 7.90
N TYR A 221 -9.02 2.79 6.78
CA TYR A 221 -8.08 3.29 5.77
C TYR A 221 -8.74 4.03 4.61
N ALA A 222 -10.09 4.05 4.55
CA ALA A 222 -10.81 4.71 3.49
C ALA A 222 -10.49 6.21 3.40
N PRO A 223 -10.43 7.00 4.50
CA PRO A 223 -10.08 8.41 4.43
C PRO A 223 -8.66 8.65 3.91
N THR A 224 -7.69 7.80 4.27
CA THR A 224 -6.32 7.85 3.73
C THR A 224 -6.31 7.62 2.21
N PHE A 225 -7.05 6.63 1.69
CA PHE A 225 -7.18 6.40 0.26
C PHE A 225 -7.86 7.57 -0.47
N LEU A 226 -8.94 8.13 0.10
CA LEU A 226 -9.65 9.31 -0.40
C LEU A 226 -8.75 10.55 -0.40
N SER A 227 -7.91 10.71 0.62
CA SER A 227 -6.86 11.75 0.66
C SER A 227 -5.91 11.63 -0.52
N GLY A 228 -5.56 10.41 -0.95
CA GLY A 228 -4.78 10.17 -2.17
C GLY A 228 -5.48 10.69 -3.43
N ILE A 229 -6.80 10.49 -3.55
CA ILE A 229 -7.59 11.05 -4.66
C ILE A 229 -7.54 12.59 -4.64
N ALA A 230 -7.80 13.21 -3.48
CA ALA A 230 -7.75 14.67 -3.33
C ALA A 230 -6.35 15.22 -3.64
N LEU A 231 -5.30 14.54 -3.19
CA LEU A 231 -3.90 14.91 -3.43
C LEU A 231 -3.53 14.86 -4.91
N SER A 232 -4.01 13.85 -5.63
CA SER A 232 -3.85 13.78 -7.09
C SER A 232 -4.53 14.93 -7.80
N ARG A 233 -5.71 15.34 -7.34
CA ARG A 233 -6.40 16.53 -7.85
C ARG A 233 -5.59 17.80 -7.59
N LEU A 234 -5.05 17.93 -6.38
CA LEU A 234 -4.18 19.04 -6.01
C LEU A 234 -2.94 19.08 -6.91
N GLN A 235 -2.32 17.95 -7.19
CA GLN A 235 -1.19 17.82 -8.11
C GLN A 235 -1.51 18.32 -9.53
N LEU A 236 -2.71 18.04 -10.03
CA LEU A 236 -3.13 18.39 -11.39
C LEU A 236 -3.63 19.84 -11.51
N THR A 237 -4.05 20.45 -10.41
CA THR A 237 -4.59 21.82 -10.40
C THR A 237 -3.59 22.87 -9.90
N THR A 238 -2.44 22.43 -9.38
CA THR A 238 -1.46 23.34 -8.78
C THR A 238 -0.16 23.35 -9.58
N VAL A 239 0.20 24.51 -10.08
CA VAL A 239 1.51 24.73 -10.74
C VAL A 239 2.49 25.29 -9.73
N LEU A 240 3.49 24.51 -9.35
CA LEU A 240 4.59 24.93 -8.48
C LEU A 240 5.92 24.79 -9.21
N SER A 241 6.87 25.68 -8.88
CA SER A 241 8.26 25.54 -9.33
C SER A 241 8.90 24.29 -8.72
N GLU A 242 9.83 23.68 -9.44
CA GLU A 242 10.55 22.48 -8.96
C GLU A 242 11.30 22.74 -7.65
N ARG A 243 11.77 23.97 -7.42
CA ARG A 243 12.37 24.39 -6.15
C ARG A 243 11.37 24.30 -4.98
N ARG A 244 10.13 24.79 -5.16
CA ARG A 244 9.09 24.68 -4.12
C ARG A 244 8.71 23.24 -3.85
N ARG A 245 8.59 22.40 -4.89
CA ARG A 245 8.34 20.96 -4.73
C ARG A 245 9.46 20.28 -3.97
N MET A 246 10.72 20.62 -4.29
CA MET A 246 11.90 20.10 -3.58
C MET A 246 11.86 20.47 -2.10
N LEU A 247 11.54 21.73 -1.77
CA LEU A 247 11.44 22.19 -0.39
C LEU A 247 10.32 21.46 0.37
N ILE A 248 9.17 21.23 -0.27
CA ILE A 248 8.08 20.44 0.33
C ILE A 248 8.54 19.00 0.59
N ALA A 249 9.20 18.35 -0.37
CA ALA A 249 9.73 16.99 -0.20
C ALA A 249 10.77 16.94 0.92
N ALA A 250 11.72 17.88 0.93
CA ALA A 250 12.75 17.98 1.97
C ALA A 250 12.14 18.19 3.36
N ALA A 251 11.22 19.14 3.49
CA ALA A 251 10.54 19.43 4.76
C ALA A 251 9.74 18.21 5.26
N ALA A 252 9.03 17.52 4.37
CA ALA A 252 8.26 16.31 4.73
C ALA A 252 9.18 15.16 5.18
N LEU A 253 10.26 14.88 4.43
CA LEU A 253 11.22 13.83 4.78
C LEU A 253 11.96 14.15 6.08
N SER A 254 12.40 15.42 6.27
CA SER A 254 13.04 15.86 7.51
C SER A 254 12.06 15.82 8.69
N GLY A 255 10.81 16.23 8.47
CA GLY A 255 9.75 16.17 9.49
C GLY A 255 9.44 14.74 9.92
N LEU A 256 9.39 13.79 8.98
CA LEU A 256 9.23 12.37 9.29
C LEU A 256 10.44 11.83 10.08
N GLY A 257 11.67 12.13 9.64
CA GLY A 257 12.88 11.77 10.36
C GLY A 257 12.85 12.31 11.79
N LEU A 258 12.63 13.63 11.94
CA LEU A 258 12.56 14.28 13.25
C LEU A 258 11.49 13.68 14.15
N PHE A 259 10.31 13.38 13.59
CA PHE A 259 9.22 12.73 14.32
C PHE A 259 9.65 11.38 14.87
N PHE A 260 10.22 10.51 14.04
CA PHE A 260 10.62 9.16 14.48
C PHE A 260 11.74 9.22 15.53
N PHE A 261 12.70 10.12 15.39
CA PHE A 261 13.82 10.21 16.33
C PHE A 261 13.47 10.89 17.66
N LEU A 262 12.49 11.81 17.68
CA LEU A 262 12.21 12.62 18.89
C LEU A 262 10.92 12.26 19.62
N THR A 263 9.89 11.79 18.90
CA THR A 263 8.53 11.76 19.45
C THR A 263 7.78 10.45 19.27
N SER A 264 8.21 9.56 18.38
CA SER A 264 7.43 8.37 18.04
C SER A 264 7.10 7.49 19.26
N GLU A 265 8.05 7.30 20.17
CA GLU A 265 7.88 6.52 21.40
C GLU A 265 6.87 7.11 22.40
N ARG A 266 6.54 8.40 22.26
CA ARG A 266 5.61 9.10 23.16
C ARG A 266 4.18 9.12 22.65
N VAL A 267 3.97 8.73 21.41
CA VAL A 267 2.66 8.76 20.77
C VAL A 267 2.00 7.40 20.88
N PRO A 268 0.74 7.31 21.35
CA PRO A 268 0.02 6.05 21.44
C PRO A 268 -0.01 5.30 20.11
N TYR A 269 0.21 4.00 20.15
CA TYR A 269 0.26 3.12 18.97
C TYR A 269 -0.95 3.31 18.03
N LEU A 270 -2.18 3.36 18.57
CA LEU A 270 -3.38 3.52 17.76
C LEU A 270 -3.46 4.87 17.04
N ILE A 271 -2.95 5.94 17.63
CA ILE A 271 -2.91 7.26 17.00
C ILE A 271 -1.96 7.25 15.80
N LEU A 272 -0.80 6.59 15.92
CA LEU A 272 0.12 6.39 14.81
C LEU A 272 -0.50 5.52 13.71
N HIS A 273 -1.15 4.44 14.10
CA HIS A 273 -1.82 3.51 13.19
C HIS A 273 -3.00 4.18 12.48
N GLY A 274 -3.75 5.04 13.19
CA GLY A 274 -4.89 5.81 12.69
C GLY A 274 -4.52 7.01 11.81
N GLY A 275 -3.29 7.06 11.26
CA GLY A 275 -2.94 8.02 10.21
C GLY A 275 -2.45 9.38 10.70
N LEU A 276 -1.93 9.51 11.94
CA LEU A 276 -1.37 10.77 12.45
C LEU A 276 -0.41 11.44 11.44
N LEU A 277 0.41 10.66 10.77
CA LEU A 277 1.43 11.14 9.84
C LEU A 277 0.91 11.43 8.43
N LEU A 278 -0.39 11.30 8.17
CA LEU A 278 -0.99 11.50 6.84
C LEU A 278 -0.63 12.85 6.21
N PRO A 279 -0.61 14.02 6.91
CA PRO A 279 -0.20 15.28 6.30
C PRO A 279 1.24 15.28 5.82
N LEU A 280 2.18 14.70 6.59
CA LEU A 280 3.58 14.56 6.18
C LEU A 280 3.73 13.59 5.00
N PHE A 281 3.00 12.49 5.00
CA PHE A 281 2.97 11.55 3.87
C PHE A 281 2.39 12.19 2.61
N ALA A 282 1.32 12.98 2.73
CA ALA A 282 0.75 13.72 1.62
C ALA A 282 1.73 14.76 1.06
N ALA A 283 2.40 15.52 1.92
CA ALA A 283 3.43 16.46 1.51
C ALA A 283 4.63 15.77 0.84
N MET A 284 5.08 14.62 1.34
CA MET A 284 6.12 13.80 0.73
C MET A 284 5.73 13.34 -0.68
N VAL A 285 4.54 12.74 -0.84
CA VAL A 285 4.05 12.24 -2.14
C VAL A 285 3.89 13.40 -3.13
N PHE A 286 3.33 14.54 -2.69
CA PHE A 286 3.16 15.73 -3.51
C PHE A 286 4.50 16.32 -3.96
N GLY A 287 5.45 16.46 -3.04
CA GLY A 287 6.80 16.97 -3.33
C GLY A 287 7.55 16.06 -4.30
N LEU A 288 7.60 14.75 -4.00
CA LEU A 288 8.30 13.75 -4.83
C LEU A 288 7.67 13.58 -6.23
N SER A 289 6.46 14.06 -6.45
CA SER A 289 5.84 14.09 -7.79
C SER A 289 6.45 15.14 -8.72
N GLY A 290 7.42 15.96 -8.27
CA GLY A 290 8.20 16.91 -9.08
C GLY A 290 9.41 16.25 -9.77
N ARG A 291 10.20 17.10 -10.48
CA ARG A 291 11.39 16.69 -11.25
C ARG A 291 12.66 17.36 -10.73
N HIS A 292 12.90 17.33 -9.42
CA HIS A 292 14.02 17.95 -8.73
C HIS A 292 15.05 16.90 -8.26
N VAL A 293 16.14 17.37 -7.64
CA VAL A 293 17.26 16.50 -7.22
C VAL A 293 16.79 15.34 -6.32
N ILE A 294 15.96 15.62 -5.31
CA ILE A 294 15.46 14.57 -4.40
C ILE A 294 14.64 13.53 -5.17
N SER A 295 13.74 13.95 -6.08
CA SER A 295 12.98 13.03 -6.93
C SER A 295 13.89 12.19 -7.82
N ARG A 296 15.02 12.74 -8.30
CA ARG A 296 16.01 11.98 -9.10
C ARG A 296 16.71 10.90 -8.29
N ILE A 297 17.02 11.16 -7.01
CA ILE A 297 17.59 10.16 -6.10
C ILE A 297 16.63 8.95 -5.97
N PHE A 298 15.34 9.20 -5.72
CA PHE A 298 14.33 8.13 -5.65
C PHE A 298 13.99 7.53 -7.03
N SER A 299 14.44 8.14 -8.11
CA SER A 299 14.29 7.60 -9.48
C SER A 299 15.51 6.79 -9.94
N TRP A 300 16.44 6.47 -9.06
CA TRP A 300 17.60 5.64 -9.37
C TRP A 300 17.20 4.21 -9.74
N GLY A 301 17.80 3.65 -10.80
CA GLY A 301 17.40 2.38 -11.42
C GLY A 301 17.18 1.22 -10.45
N PRO A 302 18.12 0.90 -9.55
CA PRO A 302 17.93 -0.15 -8.54
C PRO A 302 16.73 0.07 -7.62
N LEU A 303 16.48 1.32 -7.17
CA LEU A 303 15.30 1.65 -6.38
C LEU A 303 14.01 1.48 -7.19
N LEU A 304 14.04 1.80 -8.48
CA LEU A 304 12.88 1.58 -9.35
C LEU A 304 12.58 0.09 -9.51
N LEU A 305 13.61 -0.74 -9.72
CA LEU A 305 13.44 -2.19 -9.90
C LEU A 305 12.80 -2.84 -8.67
N VAL A 306 13.32 -2.55 -7.47
CA VAL A 306 12.77 -3.08 -6.22
C VAL A 306 11.41 -2.43 -5.92
N GLY A 307 11.21 -1.15 -6.26
CA GLY A 307 9.93 -0.45 -6.10
C GLY A 307 8.83 -1.01 -7.01
N GLU A 308 9.17 -1.45 -8.21
CA GLU A 308 8.25 -2.16 -9.11
C GLU A 308 7.88 -3.53 -8.55
N SER A 309 8.85 -4.27 -7.99
CA SER A 309 8.63 -5.57 -7.34
C SER A 309 8.16 -5.47 -5.88
N SER A 310 7.95 -4.27 -5.34
CA SER A 310 7.57 -4.05 -3.94
C SER A 310 6.28 -4.75 -3.53
N TYR A 311 5.37 -4.99 -4.47
CA TYR A 311 4.16 -5.75 -4.24
C TYR A 311 4.48 -7.23 -3.96
N CYS A 312 5.34 -7.85 -4.78
CA CYS A 312 5.82 -9.21 -4.53
C CYS A 312 6.56 -9.29 -3.19
N LEU A 313 7.47 -8.34 -2.91
CA LEU A 313 8.21 -8.26 -1.65
C LEU A 313 7.26 -8.20 -0.46
N TYR A 314 6.25 -7.32 -0.53
CA TYR A 314 5.28 -7.15 0.54
C TYR A 314 4.47 -8.43 0.83
N LEU A 315 4.05 -9.17 -0.19
CA LEU A 315 3.28 -10.39 0.01
C LEU A 315 4.11 -11.58 0.49
N LEU A 316 5.35 -11.68 0.03
CA LEU A 316 6.23 -12.82 0.30
C LEU A 316 6.92 -12.72 1.65
N HIS A 317 7.27 -11.49 2.10
CA HIS A 317 8.25 -11.30 3.15
C HIS A 317 7.92 -12.06 4.44
N PHE A 318 6.67 -12.06 4.89
CA PHE A 318 6.33 -12.66 6.17
C PHE A 318 6.44 -14.20 6.10
N ASN A 319 5.69 -14.81 5.21
CA ASN A 319 5.62 -16.27 5.14
C ASN A 319 6.93 -16.90 4.62
N VAL A 320 7.57 -16.27 3.62
CA VAL A 320 8.83 -16.80 3.08
C VAL A 320 9.96 -16.65 4.10
N TYR A 321 10.02 -15.54 4.85
CA TYR A 321 10.99 -15.39 5.94
C TYR A 321 10.82 -16.50 7.00
N LEU A 322 9.57 -16.76 7.43
CA LEU A 322 9.28 -17.86 8.36
C LEU A 322 9.68 -19.22 7.79
N LEU A 323 9.40 -19.47 6.51
CA LEU A 323 9.79 -20.74 5.85
C LEU A 323 11.30 -20.90 5.81
N ILE A 324 12.07 -19.84 5.48
CA ILE A 324 13.53 -19.84 5.49
C ILE A 324 14.05 -20.27 6.87
N HIS A 325 13.51 -19.68 7.95
CA HIS A 325 13.98 -19.94 9.31
C HIS A 325 13.44 -21.23 9.90
N ASN A 326 12.20 -21.62 9.65
CA ASN A 326 11.64 -22.90 10.09
C ASN A 326 12.37 -24.10 9.48
N HIS A 327 12.95 -23.93 8.30
CA HIS A 327 13.76 -24.96 7.65
C HIS A 327 15.26 -24.83 7.94
N HIS A 328 15.66 -23.90 8.81
CA HIS A 328 17.08 -23.67 9.17
C HIS A 328 17.97 -23.47 7.94
N LEU A 329 17.48 -22.74 6.91
CA LEU A 329 18.23 -22.58 5.65
C LEU A 329 19.54 -21.81 5.84
N PRO A 330 19.65 -20.72 6.65
CA PRO A 330 20.92 -20.05 6.88
C PRO A 330 21.99 -20.96 7.47
N GLU A 331 21.61 -21.83 8.43
CA GLU A 331 22.51 -22.80 9.06
C GLU A 331 22.92 -23.88 8.07
N ARG A 332 21.97 -24.47 7.34
CA ARG A 332 22.23 -25.51 6.33
C ARG A 332 23.14 -25.05 5.21
N LEU A 333 23.03 -23.75 4.84
CA LEU A 333 23.87 -23.14 3.81
C LEU A 333 25.17 -22.54 4.36
N HIS A 334 25.43 -22.68 5.66
CA HIS A 334 26.60 -22.13 6.35
C HIS A 334 26.74 -20.61 6.23
N VAL A 335 25.60 -19.88 6.15
CA VAL A 335 25.56 -18.42 6.03
C VAL A 335 24.86 -17.74 7.23
N ALA A 336 24.59 -18.46 8.30
CA ALA A 336 23.89 -17.97 9.49
C ALA A 336 24.58 -16.75 10.15
N ALA A 337 25.91 -16.61 10.01
CA ALA A 337 26.64 -15.44 10.49
C ALA A 337 26.23 -14.12 9.81
N PHE A 338 25.62 -14.19 8.61
CA PHE A 338 25.14 -13.04 7.84
C PHE A 338 23.63 -12.82 7.96
N ASP A 339 22.93 -13.68 8.71
CA ASP A 339 21.50 -13.51 8.96
C ASP A 339 21.27 -12.37 9.99
N PRO A 340 20.18 -11.58 9.84
CA PRO A 340 19.07 -11.69 8.87
C PRO A 340 19.32 -11.00 7.52
N TRP A 341 20.47 -10.39 7.29
CA TRP A 341 20.76 -9.63 6.08
C TRP A 341 20.71 -10.47 4.81
N ILE A 342 21.23 -11.71 4.90
CA ILE A 342 21.18 -12.65 3.76
C ILE A 342 19.73 -13.06 3.43
N SER A 343 18.90 -13.25 4.46
CA SER A 343 17.48 -13.55 4.28
C SER A 343 16.71 -12.37 3.66
N TYR A 344 17.02 -11.12 4.02
CA TYR A 344 16.43 -9.95 3.38
C TYR A 344 16.86 -9.80 1.92
N ALA A 345 18.15 -10.04 1.63
CA ALA A 345 18.66 -10.03 0.27
C ALA A 345 17.98 -11.12 -0.58
N ALA A 346 17.80 -12.31 -0.03
CA ALA A 346 17.08 -13.40 -0.69
C ALA A 346 15.61 -13.03 -0.96
N LEU A 347 14.89 -12.43 0.00
CA LEU A 347 13.51 -11.94 -0.18
C LEU A 347 13.42 -10.91 -1.32
N ILE A 348 14.33 -9.95 -1.37
CA ILE A 348 14.38 -8.95 -2.45
C ILE A 348 14.64 -9.64 -3.79
N ALA A 349 15.62 -10.54 -3.85
CA ALA A 349 15.96 -11.27 -5.08
C ALA A 349 14.79 -12.11 -5.60
N ILE A 350 14.15 -12.90 -4.73
CA ILE A 350 12.96 -13.70 -5.06
C ILE A 350 11.84 -12.80 -5.55
N SER A 351 11.60 -11.66 -4.91
CA SER A 351 10.56 -10.71 -5.30
C SER A 351 10.80 -10.12 -6.69
N VAL A 352 12.04 -9.78 -7.03
CA VAL A 352 12.42 -9.29 -8.35
C VAL A 352 12.26 -10.39 -9.41
N VAL A 353 12.62 -11.62 -9.09
CA VAL A 353 12.44 -12.78 -9.99
C VAL A 353 10.95 -13.01 -10.27
N ILE A 354 10.12 -13.07 -9.23
CA ILE A 354 8.67 -13.25 -9.38
C ILE A 354 8.06 -12.08 -10.17
N TYR A 355 8.45 -10.84 -9.89
CA TYR A 355 8.00 -9.68 -10.65
C TYR A 355 8.32 -9.79 -12.15
N LYS A 356 9.56 -10.15 -12.50
CA LYS A 356 10.01 -10.20 -13.90
C LYS A 356 9.45 -11.40 -14.66
N PHE A 357 9.47 -12.57 -14.04
CA PHE A 357 9.22 -13.85 -14.72
C PHE A 357 7.81 -14.41 -14.50
N PHE A 358 7.06 -13.90 -13.53
CA PHE A 358 5.69 -14.33 -13.28
C PHE A 358 4.70 -13.16 -13.36
N GLU A 359 4.81 -12.12 -12.53
CA GLU A 359 3.83 -11.01 -12.49
C GLU A 359 3.65 -10.36 -13.87
N ASN A 360 4.73 -9.88 -14.46
CA ASN A 360 4.67 -9.16 -15.74
C ASN A 360 4.21 -10.04 -16.91
N PRO A 361 4.72 -11.27 -17.11
CA PRO A 361 4.23 -12.15 -18.18
C PRO A 361 2.76 -12.54 -18.01
N VAL A 362 2.35 -12.97 -16.81
CA VAL A 362 0.97 -13.37 -16.53
C VAL A 362 0.00 -12.21 -16.70
N ARG A 363 0.36 -11.02 -16.19
CA ARG A 363 -0.42 -9.81 -16.39
C ARG A 363 -0.63 -9.48 -17.86
N ARG A 364 0.42 -9.59 -18.69
CA ARG A 364 0.32 -9.36 -20.14
C ARG A 364 -0.58 -10.39 -20.78
N ALA A 365 -0.39 -11.68 -20.50
CA ALA A 365 -1.22 -12.75 -21.03
C ALA A 365 -2.71 -12.56 -20.71
N ILE A 366 -3.05 -12.17 -19.48
CA ILE A 366 -4.44 -11.86 -19.11
C ILE A 366 -4.98 -10.67 -19.91
N LEU A 367 -4.22 -9.59 -20.03
CA LEU A 367 -4.66 -8.39 -20.75
C LEU A 367 -4.75 -8.61 -22.26
N ASP A 368 -3.95 -9.48 -22.84
CA ASP A 368 -4.02 -9.85 -24.25
C ASP A 368 -5.23 -10.78 -24.51
N ARG A 369 -5.57 -11.67 -23.56
CA ARG A 369 -6.77 -12.51 -23.64
C ARG A 369 -8.06 -11.71 -23.44
N PHE A 370 -8.01 -10.66 -22.62
CA PHE A 370 -9.15 -9.77 -22.31
C PHE A 370 -8.79 -8.32 -22.65
N PRO A 371 -8.65 -7.98 -23.95
CA PRO A 371 -8.19 -6.66 -24.35
C PRO A 371 -9.20 -5.57 -23.94
N PRO A 372 -8.69 -4.35 -23.60
CA PRO A 372 -9.53 -3.22 -23.31
C PRO A 372 -10.52 -2.91 -24.45
N SER A 373 -11.74 -2.52 -24.08
CA SER A 373 -12.82 -2.23 -25.04
C SER A 373 -12.44 -1.19 -26.09
N SER A 374 -11.48 -0.31 -25.80
CA SER A 374 -10.94 0.66 -26.76
C SER A 374 -10.09 0.02 -27.87
N ARG A 375 -9.49 -1.15 -27.65
CA ARG A 375 -8.76 -1.92 -28.67
C ARG A 375 -9.71 -2.75 -29.54
N GLN A 376 -10.83 -3.22 -28.97
CA GLN A 376 -11.85 -4.02 -29.71
C GLN A 376 -12.62 -3.19 -30.75
N LYS A 377 -12.69 -1.85 -30.57
CA LYS A 377 -13.35 -0.94 -31.54
C LYS A 377 -12.43 -0.47 -32.68
N ALA A 378 -11.14 -0.82 -32.63
CA ALA A 378 -10.13 -0.41 -33.59
C ALA A 378 -9.62 -1.60 -34.47
N ALA A 379 -10.08 -2.82 -34.19
CA ALA A 379 -9.90 -4.02 -34.99
C ALA A 379 -11.20 -4.38 -35.72
#